data_8be4431e13f10d92b4b71138bffaa182
#
_entry.id   8be4431e13f10d92b4b71138bffaa182
#
_cell.length_a   1.000
_cell.length_b   1.000
_cell.length_c   1.000
_cell.angle_alpha   90.00
_cell.angle_beta   90.00
_cell.angle_gamma   90.00
#
_symmetry.space_group_name_H-M   'P 1'
#
loop_
_entity.id
_entity.type
_entity.pdbx_description
1 polymer ?
#
loop_
_entity_poly.entity_id
_entity_poly.type
_entity_poly.pdbx_seq_one_letter_code
_entity_poly.pdbx_strand_id
1 'polypeptide(L)'
;MKKRIFGAIIVVSVLLVGALLGPKVFALVMTGAALLGLKELIDIKYEKKNITFIKSMSYVFLCLFLFNNIFYKVDIKVLIVLSILFLIIPIIFYNDRDKYNINDAFYYLGIIFFMAFSFMTIINMRTDSIYKCIYIFIISFITDTYAYIGGAFIGKHKYTEISPKKTIEGSVTGTLMGTFVGSMYYFTIISDMSLINTIVMSFILTILSEVGDLVFSSIKRYFGKKDYSNLIPGHGGILDRFDSVIFVSLGLMLIMILF
;
A
#
# COMPACT_ATOMS: atom_id res chain seq x y z
N MET A 1 -3.44 -25.83 1.81
CA MET A 1 -4.59 -25.04 1.34
C MET A 1 -5.40 -24.43 2.48
N LYS A 2 -5.90 -25.19 3.48
CA LYS A 2 -6.74 -24.68 4.59
C LYS A 2 -6.17 -23.45 5.34
N LYS A 3 -4.87 -23.45 5.70
CA LYS A 3 -4.22 -22.31 6.39
C LYS A 3 -4.19 -21.02 5.54
N ARG A 4 -4.08 -21.16 4.21
CA ARG A 4 -4.11 -20.00 3.30
C ARG A 4 -5.51 -19.38 3.23
N ILE A 5 -6.55 -20.18 3.03
CA ILE A 5 -7.93 -19.69 2.97
C ILE A 5 -8.31 -19.01 4.29
N PHE A 6 -7.93 -19.58 5.42
CA PHE A 6 -8.20 -19.02 6.74
C PHE A 6 -7.53 -17.64 6.96
N GLY A 7 -6.26 -17.48 6.57
CA GLY A 7 -5.57 -16.19 6.67
C GLY A 7 -6.21 -15.08 5.81
N ALA A 8 -6.62 -15.40 4.57
CA ALA A 8 -7.31 -14.45 3.70
C ALA A 8 -8.67 -14.02 4.29
N ILE A 9 -9.45 -14.97 4.80
CA ILE A 9 -10.75 -14.69 5.42
C ILE A 9 -10.58 -13.74 6.61
N ILE A 10 -9.58 -13.96 7.47
CA ILE A 10 -9.34 -13.08 8.63
C ILE A 10 -9.05 -11.64 8.16
N VAL A 11 -8.12 -11.46 7.23
CA VAL A 11 -7.74 -10.12 6.74
C VAL A 11 -8.94 -9.42 6.13
N VAL A 12 -9.66 -10.08 5.23
CA VAL A 12 -10.85 -9.51 4.58
C VAL A 12 -11.94 -9.19 5.60
N SER A 13 -12.19 -10.09 6.57
CA SER A 13 -13.21 -9.87 7.62
C SER A 13 -12.86 -8.67 8.49
N VAL A 14 -11.60 -8.52 8.92
CA VAL A 14 -11.15 -7.40 9.75
C VAL A 14 -11.30 -6.07 9.00
N LEU A 15 -10.93 -6.03 7.71
CA LEU A 15 -11.09 -4.84 6.88
C LEU A 15 -12.56 -4.49 6.66
N LEU A 16 -13.40 -5.49 6.37
CA LEU A 16 -14.83 -5.29 6.12
C LEU A 16 -15.56 -4.84 7.38
N VAL A 17 -15.32 -5.50 8.51
CA VAL A 17 -15.91 -5.10 9.79
C VAL A 17 -15.45 -3.69 10.17
N GLY A 18 -14.16 -3.37 10.06
CA GLY A 18 -13.65 -2.03 10.29
C GLY A 18 -14.33 -0.99 9.41
N ALA A 19 -14.51 -1.30 8.12
CA ALA A 19 -15.18 -0.40 7.18
C ALA A 19 -16.66 -0.18 7.52
N LEU A 20 -17.37 -1.20 7.99
CA LEU A 20 -18.80 -1.10 8.37
C LEU A 20 -19.01 -0.37 9.69
N LEU A 21 -18.13 -0.54 10.68
CA LEU A 21 -18.22 0.10 11.99
C LEU A 21 -17.95 1.61 11.97
N GLY A 22 -17.50 2.16 10.86
CA GLY A 22 -17.37 3.59 10.64
C GLY A 22 -15.93 4.07 10.42
N PRO A 23 -15.76 5.37 10.01
CA PRO A 23 -14.46 5.89 9.59
C PRO A 23 -13.39 5.84 10.68
N LYS A 24 -13.74 6.11 11.94
CA LYS A 24 -12.77 6.10 13.06
C LYS A 24 -12.24 4.70 13.35
N VAL A 25 -13.11 3.69 13.34
CA VAL A 25 -12.72 2.30 13.55
C VAL A 25 -11.89 1.80 12.38
N PHE A 26 -12.28 2.12 11.16
CA PHE A 26 -11.51 1.80 9.97
C PHE A 26 -10.11 2.41 10.00
N ALA A 27 -9.99 3.68 10.42
CA ALA A 27 -8.69 4.33 10.57
C ALA A 27 -7.79 3.60 11.58
N LEU A 28 -8.31 3.14 12.70
CA LEU A 28 -7.55 2.35 13.67
C LEU A 28 -7.07 1.03 13.07
N VAL A 29 -7.94 0.31 12.35
CA VAL A 29 -7.59 -0.95 11.67
C VAL A 29 -6.51 -0.71 10.61
N MET A 30 -6.67 0.31 9.76
CA MET A 30 -5.69 0.65 8.72
C MET A 30 -4.37 1.14 9.30
N THR A 31 -4.41 1.90 10.41
CA THR A 31 -3.19 2.29 11.12
C THR A 31 -2.46 1.07 11.67
N GLY A 32 -3.16 0.10 12.23
CA GLY A 32 -2.57 -1.17 12.65
C GLY A 32 -1.89 -1.91 11.50
N ALA A 33 -2.55 -2.01 10.34
CA ALA A 33 -1.97 -2.60 9.13
C ALA A 33 -0.74 -1.82 8.64
N ALA A 34 -0.80 -0.48 8.64
CA ALA A 34 0.32 0.37 8.24
C ALA A 34 1.54 0.23 9.18
N LEU A 35 1.32 0.14 10.49
CA LEU A 35 2.40 -0.06 11.46
C LEU A 35 3.07 -1.43 11.28
N LEU A 36 2.30 -2.47 11.01
CA LEU A 36 2.84 -3.79 10.70
C LEU A 36 3.61 -3.78 9.38
N GLY A 37 3.09 -3.12 8.34
CA GLY A 37 3.79 -2.94 7.07
C GLY A 37 5.08 -2.11 7.21
N LEU A 38 5.06 -1.03 8.01
CA LEU A 38 6.26 -0.25 8.31
C LEU A 38 7.31 -1.10 9.04
N LYS A 39 6.88 -1.93 9.99
CA LYS A 39 7.76 -2.90 10.64
C LYS A 39 8.40 -3.84 9.64
N GLU A 40 7.64 -4.37 8.69
CA GLU A 40 8.17 -5.26 7.65
C GLU A 40 9.22 -4.58 6.76
N LEU A 41 9.01 -3.30 6.38
CA LEU A 41 10.00 -2.52 5.63
C LEU A 41 11.25 -2.22 6.46
N ILE A 42 11.12 -1.99 7.75
CA ILE A 42 12.26 -1.80 8.64
C ILE A 42 13.02 -3.11 8.81
N ASP A 43 12.33 -4.21 9.09
CA ASP A 43 12.94 -5.50 9.40
C ASP A 43 13.59 -6.15 8.16
N ILE A 44 13.10 -5.89 6.95
CA ILE A 44 13.71 -6.41 5.72
C ILE A 44 15.13 -5.89 5.53
N LYS A 45 15.40 -4.64 5.93
CA LYS A 45 16.73 -3.99 5.82
C LYS A 45 17.55 -4.11 7.09
N TYR A 46 16.92 -4.05 8.28
CA TYR A 46 17.61 -3.85 9.57
C TYR A 46 17.33 -4.97 10.58
N GLU A 47 17.31 -6.22 10.16
CA GLU A 47 17.00 -7.38 11.02
C GLU A 47 17.83 -7.44 12.32
N LYS A 48 19.05 -6.85 12.34
CA LYS A 48 19.96 -6.86 13.49
C LYS A 48 20.35 -5.48 14.03
N LYS A 49 19.94 -4.38 13.40
CA LYS A 49 20.32 -3.03 13.88
C LYS A 49 19.39 -2.57 15.00
N ASN A 50 19.97 -2.23 16.16
CA ASN A 50 19.22 -1.74 17.31
C ASN A 50 19.23 -0.20 17.34
N ILE A 51 18.37 0.43 16.54
CA ILE A 51 18.18 1.89 16.49
C ILE A 51 16.79 2.18 17.08
N THR A 52 16.62 1.86 18.37
CA THR A 52 15.32 1.91 19.05
C THR A 52 14.65 3.28 18.95
N PHE A 53 15.41 4.37 19.16
CA PHE A 53 14.87 5.73 19.07
C PHE A 53 14.28 6.05 17.70
N ILE A 54 15.04 5.82 16.63
CA ILE A 54 14.60 6.10 15.25
C ILE A 54 13.40 5.24 14.86
N LYS A 55 13.43 3.95 15.22
CA LYS A 55 12.28 3.04 15.02
C LYS A 55 11.03 3.57 15.71
N SER A 56 11.14 3.98 16.99
CA SER A 56 10.00 4.51 17.74
C SER A 56 9.46 5.80 17.15
N MET A 57 10.34 6.74 16.75
CA MET A 57 9.95 7.97 16.09
C MET A 57 9.24 7.71 14.76
N SER A 58 9.70 6.72 13.99
CA SER A 58 9.04 6.33 12.73
C SER A 58 7.60 5.87 12.93
N TYR A 59 7.33 5.07 13.96
CA TYR A 59 5.97 4.65 14.30
C TYR A 59 5.12 5.83 14.77
N VAL A 60 5.68 6.72 15.61
CA VAL A 60 4.98 7.93 16.07
C VAL A 60 4.59 8.82 14.89
N PHE A 61 5.52 9.12 13.98
CA PHE A 61 5.21 9.96 12.82
C PHE A 61 4.18 9.30 11.90
N LEU A 62 4.27 7.99 11.66
CA LEU A 62 3.24 7.30 10.87
C LEU A 62 1.86 7.43 11.52
N CYS A 63 1.73 7.24 12.83
CA CYS A 63 0.47 7.46 13.55
C CYS A 63 -0.01 8.91 13.43
N LEU A 64 0.89 9.89 13.56
CA LEU A 64 0.54 11.31 13.43
C LEU A 64 0.01 11.63 12.04
N PHE A 65 0.60 11.10 10.97
CA PHE A 65 0.07 11.26 9.61
C PHE A 65 -1.30 10.61 9.45
N LEU A 66 -1.48 9.37 9.90
CA LEU A 66 -2.70 8.60 9.64
C LEU A 66 -3.90 9.08 10.47
N PHE A 67 -3.66 9.62 11.68
CA PHE A 67 -4.72 10.17 12.52
C PHE A 67 -5.05 11.63 12.18
N ASN A 68 -4.23 12.27 11.34
CA ASN A 68 -4.54 13.60 10.85
C ASN A 68 -5.87 13.59 10.07
N ASN A 69 -6.65 14.66 10.19
CA ASN A 69 -8.00 14.81 9.64
C ASN A 69 -9.11 13.98 10.32
N ILE A 70 -8.79 12.99 11.16
CA ILE A 70 -9.78 12.17 11.87
C ILE A 70 -9.90 12.55 13.33
N PHE A 71 -8.77 12.67 14.00
CA PHE A 71 -8.72 12.98 15.44
C PHE A 71 -8.22 14.39 15.74
N TYR A 72 -7.45 14.97 14.83
CA TYR A 72 -6.95 16.36 14.91
C TYR A 72 -6.71 16.89 13.49
N LYS A 73 -6.51 18.21 13.39
CA LYS A 73 -6.21 18.87 12.11
C LYS A 73 -4.93 19.71 12.26
N VAL A 74 -3.84 19.19 11.78
CA VAL A 74 -2.55 19.87 11.68
C VAL A 74 -2.18 20.01 10.22
N ASP A 75 -1.58 21.12 9.83
CA ASP A 75 -1.07 21.26 8.45
C ASP A 75 -0.06 20.13 8.20
N ILE A 76 -0.29 19.37 7.14
CA ILE A 76 0.55 18.24 6.76
C ILE A 76 2.01 18.65 6.55
N LYS A 77 2.25 19.92 6.13
CA LYS A 77 3.60 20.47 5.98
C LYS A 77 4.36 20.48 7.30
N VAL A 78 3.68 20.77 8.41
CA VAL A 78 4.29 20.74 9.75
C VAL A 78 4.74 19.34 10.10
N LEU A 79 3.91 18.33 9.85
CA LEU A 79 4.26 16.92 10.10
C LEU A 79 5.44 16.47 9.23
N ILE A 80 5.48 16.88 7.96
CA ILE A 80 6.59 16.61 7.04
C ILE A 80 7.88 17.22 7.59
N VAL A 81 7.88 18.54 7.92
CA VAL A 81 9.07 19.22 8.43
C VAL A 81 9.57 18.61 9.74
N LEU A 82 8.66 18.34 10.68
CA LEU A 82 9.02 17.69 11.95
C LEU A 82 9.63 16.32 11.71
N SER A 83 9.05 15.49 10.84
CA SER A 83 9.61 14.15 10.56
C SER A 83 11.01 14.23 9.94
N ILE A 84 11.25 15.19 9.04
CA ILE A 84 12.57 15.45 8.46
C ILE A 84 13.57 15.84 9.56
N LEU A 85 13.23 16.80 10.40
CA LEU A 85 14.13 17.26 11.47
C LEU A 85 14.44 16.12 12.46
N PHE A 86 13.42 15.40 12.94
CA PHE A 86 13.61 14.33 13.92
C PHE A 86 14.35 13.09 13.40
N LEU A 87 14.36 12.86 12.09
CA LEU A 87 15.06 11.73 11.49
C LEU A 87 16.44 12.10 10.93
N ILE A 88 16.67 13.37 10.54
CA ILE A 88 17.97 13.79 10.02
C ILE A 88 18.91 14.28 11.12
N ILE A 89 18.43 15.11 12.04
CA ILE A 89 19.27 15.67 13.11
C ILE A 89 20.02 14.59 13.94
N PRO A 90 19.43 13.43 14.26
CA PRO A 90 20.14 12.39 15.00
C PRO A 90 21.44 11.90 14.36
N ILE A 91 21.65 12.10 13.05
CA ILE A 91 22.91 11.74 12.38
C ILE A 91 24.11 12.41 13.05
N ILE A 92 23.91 13.62 13.60
CA ILE A 92 24.96 14.40 14.28
C ILE A 92 25.40 13.72 15.58
N PHE A 93 24.48 13.05 16.28
CA PHE A 93 24.71 12.45 17.59
C PHE A 93 25.16 10.99 17.53
N TYR A 94 25.05 10.34 16.39
CA TYR A 94 25.55 8.98 16.20
C TYR A 94 27.01 9.02 15.70
N ASN A 95 27.97 8.91 16.62
CA ASN A 95 29.40 8.82 16.27
C ASN A 95 29.76 7.56 15.47
N ASP A 96 28.96 6.51 15.63
CA ASP A 96 29.10 5.24 14.91
C ASP A 96 28.22 5.26 13.65
N ARG A 97 28.85 5.50 12.50
CA ARG A 97 28.16 5.56 11.20
C ARG A 97 27.53 4.21 10.80
N ASP A 98 27.98 3.10 11.39
CA ASP A 98 27.40 1.78 11.15
C ASP A 98 26.05 1.63 11.89
N LYS A 99 25.83 2.41 12.96
CA LYS A 99 24.54 2.41 13.67
C LYS A 99 23.48 3.22 12.95
N TYR A 100 23.80 4.46 12.57
CA TYR A 100 22.85 5.33 11.87
C TYR A 100 23.59 6.33 10.98
N ASN A 101 23.26 6.34 9.70
CA ASN A 101 23.90 7.20 8.70
C ASN A 101 22.87 7.89 7.80
N ILE A 102 23.35 8.71 6.87
CA ILE A 102 22.49 9.49 5.97
C ILE A 102 21.59 8.59 5.10
N ASN A 103 22.09 7.44 4.64
CA ASN A 103 21.30 6.49 3.85
C ASN A 103 20.17 5.88 4.70
N ASP A 104 20.41 5.66 5.99
CA ASP A 104 19.40 5.17 6.91
C ASP A 104 18.33 6.23 7.14
N ALA A 105 18.71 7.51 7.34
CA ALA A 105 17.77 8.61 7.52
C ALA A 105 16.84 8.77 6.31
N PHE A 106 17.39 8.80 5.10
CA PHE A 106 16.58 8.89 3.89
C PHE A 106 15.72 7.65 3.65
N TYR A 107 16.20 6.46 4.02
CA TYR A 107 15.39 5.25 3.95
C TYR A 107 14.17 5.34 4.89
N TYR A 108 14.37 5.74 6.15
CA TYR A 108 13.28 5.91 7.11
C TYR A 108 12.27 6.97 6.66
N LEU A 109 12.74 8.12 6.18
CA LEU A 109 11.86 9.15 5.60
C LEU A 109 11.07 8.61 4.43
N GLY A 110 11.74 7.93 3.49
CA GLY A 110 11.09 7.35 2.32
C GLY A 110 9.98 6.37 2.67
N ILE A 111 10.24 5.41 3.57
CA ILE A 111 9.23 4.41 3.95
C ILE A 111 8.09 5.01 4.77
N ILE A 112 8.36 6.03 5.62
CA ILE A 112 7.31 6.72 6.39
C ILE A 112 6.37 7.45 5.44
N PHE A 113 6.90 8.27 4.53
CA PHE A 113 6.06 9.03 3.59
C PHE A 113 5.31 8.11 2.63
N PHE A 114 5.98 7.08 2.12
CA PHE A 114 5.36 6.08 1.26
C PHE A 114 4.16 5.40 1.95
N MET A 115 4.33 4.93 3.18
CA MET A 115 3.27 4.32 3.97
C MET A 115 2.21 5.34 4.40
N ALA A 116 2.62 6.52 4.85
CA ALA A 116 1.70 7.56 5.31
C ALA A 116 0.75 8.00 4.20
N PHE A 117 1.25 8.40 3.04
CA PHE A 117 0.40 8.91 1.95
C PHE A 117 -0.51 7.83 1.37
N SER A 118 -0.01 6.59 1.25
CA SER A 118 -0.83 5.47 0.77
C SER A 118 -2.00 5.17 1.71
N PHE A 119 -1.71 4.94 2.98
CA PHE A 119 -2.73 4.56 3.95
C PHE A 119 -3.64 5.73 4.34
N MET A 120 -3.13 6.97 4.38
CA MET A 120 -3.93 8.17 4.60
C MET A 120 -4.97 8.33 3.48
N THR A 121 -4.61 8.06 2.23
CA THR A 121 -5.57 8.09 1.12
C THR A 121 -6.68 7.06 1.30
N ILE A 122 -6.35 5.82 1.67
CA ILE A 122 -7.36 4.78 1.92
C ILE A 122 -8.32 5.20 3.05
N ILE A 123 -7.77 5.77 4.13
CA ILE A 123 -8.53 6.25 5.29
C ILE A 123 -9.44 7.42 4.89
N ASN A 124 -8.91 8.40 4.16
CA ASN A 124 -9.66 9.56 3.68
C ASN A 124 -10.80 9.14 2.73
N MET A 125 -10.55 8.20 1.83
CA MET A 125 -11.60 7.64 0.96
C MET A 125 -12.74 7.01 1.77
N ARG A 126 -12.42 6.29 2.85
CA ARG A 126 -13.46 5.74 3.74
C ARG A 126 -14.20 6.82 4.53
N THR A 127 -13.51 7.91 4.89
CA THR A 127 -14.13 9.05 5.59
C THR A 127 -15.11 9.79 4.68
N ASP A 128 -14.75 9.92 3.39
CA ASP A 128 -15.62 10.53 2.39
C ASP A 128 -16.80 9.61 2.02
N SER A 129 -16.49 8.38 1.62
CA SER A 129 -17.52 7.38 1.28
C SER A 129 -16.99 5.95 1.41
N ILE A 130 -17.81 5.05 1.95
CA ILE A 130 -17.49 3.62 1.94
C ILE A 130 -17.33 3.08 0.51
N TYR A 131 -18.11 3.58 -0.43
CA TYR A 131 -18.07 3.16 -1.82
C TYR A 131 -16.75 3.55 -2.50
N LYS A 132 -16.21 4.75 -2.23
CA LYS A 132 -14.88 5.18 -2.72
C LYS A 132 -13.76 4.33 -2.14
N CYS A 133 -13.88 3.95 -0.88
CA CYS A 133 -12.92 3.02 -0.26
C CYS A 133 -12.96 1.63 -0.92
N ILE A 134 -14.16 1.08 -1.16
CA ILE A 134 -14.35 -0.21 -1.83
C ILE A 134 -13.77 -0.18 -3.25
N TYR A 135 -13.87 0.94 -3.96
CA TYR A 135 -13.32 1.09 -5.30
C TYR A 135 -11.81 0.80 -5.37
N ILE A 136 -11.03 1.28 -4.41
CA ILE A 136 -9.58 0.98 -4.34
C ILE A 136 -9.32 -0.53 -4.33
N PHE A 137 -10.08 -1.25 -3.49
CA PHE A 137 -9.94 -2.70 -3.38
C PHE A 137 -10.46 -3.44 -4.61
N ILE A 138 -11.54 -2.97 -5.23
CA ILE A 138 -12.06 -3.54 -6.50
C ILE A 138 -10.98 -3.44 -7.59
N ILE A 139 -10.40 -2.28 -7.81
CA ILE A 139 -9.34 -2.09 -8.81
C ILE A 139 -8.22 -3.11 -8.56
N SER A 140 -7.66 -3.17 -7.34
CA SER A 140 -6.54 -4.06 -7.04
C SER A 140 -6.92 -5.53 -7.20
N PHE A 141 -7.99 -5.98 -6.54
CA PHE A 141 -8.34 -7.41 -6.51
C PHE A 141 -8.80 -7.95 -7.87
N ILE A 142 -9.56 -7.16 -8.64
CA ILE A 142 -10.01 -7.57 -9.98
C ILE A 142 -8.82 -7.64 -10.92
N THR A 143 -7.94 -6.63 -10.91
CA THR A 143 -6.72 -6.62 -11.74
C THR A 143 -5.86 -7.85 -11.45
N ASP A 144 -5.53 -8.12 -10.18
CA ASP A 144 -4.69 -9.26 -9.79
C ASP A 144 -5.34 -10.60 -10.13
N THR A 145 -6.65 -10.72 -9.90
CA THR A 145 -7.40 -11.96 -10.18
C THR A 145 -7.41 -12.27 -11.68
N TYR A 146 -7.75 -11.29 -12.49
CA TYR A 146 -7.82 -11.50 -13.95
C TYR A 146 -6.44 -11.56 -14.59
N ALA A 147 -5.43 -10.89 -14.04
CA ALA A 147 -4.05 -11.09 -14.46
C ALA A 147 -3.59 -12.54 -14.22
N TYR A 148 -3.95 -13.12 -13.07
CA TYR A 148 -3.67 -14.53 -12.78
C TYR A 148 -4.44 -15.48 -13.70
N ILE A 149 -5.75 -15.26 -13.90
CA ILE A 149 -6.61 -16.09 -14.77
C ILE A 149 -6.11 -16.02 -16.21
N GLY A 150 -5.93 -14.81 -16.77
CA GLY A 150 -5.44 -14.60 -18.12
C GLY A 150 -4.06 -15.21 -18.33
N GLY A 151 -3.15 -15.00 -17.36
CA GLY A 151 -1.83 -15.62 -17.39
C GLY A 151 -1.86 -17.15 -17.38
N ALA A 152 -2.80 -17.75 -16.64
CA ALA A 152 -2.94 -19.20 -16.56
C ALA A 152 -3.54 -19.82 -17.83
N PHE A 153 -4.49 -19.15 -18.51
CA PHE A 153 -5.17 -19.69 -19.69
C PHE A 153 -4.48 -19.37 -21.02
N ILE A 154 -3.96 -18.15 -21.18
CA ILE A 154 -3.43 -17.66 -22.46
C ILE A 154 -1.98 -17.16 -22.38
N GLY A 155 -1.37 -17.18 -21.17
CA GLY A 155 -0.02 -16.66 -20.96
C GLY A 155 1.05 -17.46 -21.70
N LYS A 156 1.81 -16.81 -22.57
CA LYS A 156 2.91 -17.37 -23.34
C LYS A 156 4.23 -16.64 -23.10
N HIS A 157 4.16 -15.31 -22.93
CA HIS A 157 5.33 -14.45 -22.81
C HIS A 157 5.51 -14.01 -21.37
N LYS A 158 6.69 -14.30 -20.81
CA LYS A 158 7.02 -13.84 -19.44
C LYS A 158 7.11 -12.32 -19.43
N TYR A 159 6.53 -11.70 -18.40
CA TYR A 159 6.51 -10.25 -18.26
C TYR A 159 7.86 -9.70 -17.73
N THR A 160 8.45 -10.38 -16.74
CA THR A 160 9.70 -9.94 -16.08
C THR A 160 10.41 -11.11 -15.39
N GLU A 161 11.73 -10.99 -15.23
CA GLU A 161 12.55 -11.96 -14.48
C GLU A 161 12.29 -11.88 -12.95
N ILE A 162 11.87 -10.71 -12.46
CA ILE A 162 11.59 -10.46 -11.02
C ILE A 162 10.44 -11.34 -10.54
N SER A 163 9.42 -11.52 -11.38
CA SER A 163 8.25 -12.36 -11.11
C SER A 163 7.98 -13.27 -12.31
N PRO A 164 8.68 -14.42 -12.44
CA PRO A 164 8.64 -15.26 -13.63
C PRO A 164 7.31 -15.96 -13.87
N LYS A 165 6.36 -15.85 -12.95
CA LYS A 165 4.99 -16.35 -13.11
C LYS A 165 4.05 -15.35 -13.77
N LYS A 166 4.41 -14.07 -13.83
CA LYS A 166 3.62 -13.04 -14.51
C LYS A 166 3.88 -13.12 -16.03
N THR A 167 2.80 -12.98 -16.79
CA THR A 167 2.82 -12.99 -18.26
C THR A 167 2.27 -11.68 -18.81
N ILE A 168 2.70 -11.30 -20.01
CA ILE A 168 2.22 -10.10 -20.71
C ILE A 168 0.71 -10.20 -20.97
N GLU A 169 0.25 -11.36 -21.43
CA GLU A 169 -1.17 -11.61 -21.72
C GLU A 169 -2.02 -11.53 -20.45
N GLY A 170 -1.48 -12.02 -19.32
CA GLY A 170 -2.11 -11.90 -18.02
C GLY A 170 -2.25 -10.44 -17.60
N SER A 171 -1.17 -9.64 -17.72
CA SER A 171 -1.18 -8.21 -17.42
C SER A 171 -2.22 -7.45 -18.28
N VAL A 172 -2.24 -7.68 -19.58
CA VAL A 172 -3.26 -7.07 -20.47
C VAL A 172 -4.68 -7.45 -20.03
N THR A 173 -4.91 -8.74 -19.71
CA THR A 173 -6.23 -9.21 -19.27
C THR A 173 -6.63 -8.57 -17.95
N GLY A 174 -5.71 -8.48 -16.97
CA GLY A 174 -5.93 -7.85 -15.69
C GLY A 174 -6.28 -6.36 -15.83
N THR A 175 -5.48 -5.62 -16.62
CA THR A 175 -5.73 -4.21 -16.90
C THR A 175 -7.08 -3.98 -17.57
N LEU A 176 -7.45 -4.75 -18.58
CA LEU A 176 -8.73 -4.60 -19.28
C LEU A 176 -9.92 -4.88 -18.36
N MET A 177 -9.89 -6.00 -17.64
CA MET A 177 -10.98 -6.39 -16.76
C MET A 177 -11.07 -5.51 -15.51
N GLY A 178 -9.94 -5.12 -14.93
CA GLY A 178 -9.89 -4.17 -13.83
C GLY A 178 -10.46 -2.81 -14.23
N THR A 179 -10.10 -2.31 -15.40
CA THR A 179 -10.64 -1.07 -15.97
C THR A 179 -12.14 -1.18 -16.18
N PHE A 180 -12.61 -2.25 -16.80
CA PHE A 180 -14.02 -2.45 -17.09
C PHE A 180 -14.85 -2.51 -15.79
N VAL A 181 -14.50 -3.41 -14.87
CA VAL A 181 -15.25 -3.58 -13.61
C VAL A 181 -15.13 -2.34 -12.73
N GLY A 182 -13.93 -1.76 -12.62
CA GLY A 182 -13.70 -0.56 -11.82
C GLY A 182 -14.49 0.64 -12.34
N SER A 183 -14.46 0.90 -13.66
CA SER A 183 -15.21 2.00 -14.25
C SER A 183 -16.72 1.80 -14.16
N MET A 184 -17.23 0.59 -14.36
CA MET A 184 -18.64 0.28 -14.17
C MET A 184 -19.07 0.52 -12.72
N TYR A 185 -18.29 0.03 -11.75
CA TYR A 185 -18.59 0.26 -10.33
C TYR A 185 -18.62 1.75 -9.99
N TYR A 186 -17.57 2.50 -10.37
CA TYR A 186 -17.45 3.92 -10.05
C TYR A 186 -18.57 4.73 -10.69
N PHE A 187 -18.84 4.51 -11.98
CA PHE A 187 -19.85 5.23 -12.74
C PHE A 187 -21.27 4.94 -12.26
N THR A 188 -21.59 3.70 -11.89
CA THR A 188 -22.95 3.32 -11.47
C THR A 188 -23.25 3.59 -10.00
N ILE A 189 -22.24 3.49 -9.11
CA ILE A 189 -22.46 3.55 -7.66
C ILE A 189 -22.03 4.89 -7.07
N ILE A 190 -20.89 5.45 -7.52
CA ILE A 190 -20.36 6.73 -7.01
C ILE A 190 -20.92 7.90 -7.81
N SER A 191 -20.88 7.82 -9.14
CA SER A 191 -21.57 8.74 -10.09
C SER A 191 -21.17 10.22 -9.99
N ASP A 192 -19.98 10.54 -9.49
CA ASP A 192 -19.53 11.93 -9.34
C ASP A 192 -18.61 12.40 -10.50
N MET A 193 -18.34 11.53 -11.49
CA MET A 193 -17.50 11.81 -12.65
C MET A 193 -18.15 11.38 -13.97
N SER A 194 -17.71 11.99 -15.10
CA SER A 194 -18.13 11.53 -16.42
C SER A 194 -17.61 10.11 -16.71
N LEU A 195 -18.31 9.37 -17.59
CA LEU A 195 -17.93 8.01 -17.96
C LEU A 195 -16.49 7.95 -18.52
N ILE A 196 -16.10 8.90 -19.34
CA ILE A 196 -14.76 8.94 -19.98
C ILE A 196 -13.69 9.12 -18.88
N ASN A 197 -13.87 10.08 -17.98
CA ASN A 197 -12.91 10.33 -16.88
C ASN A 197 -12.80 9.10 -15.96
N THR A 198 -13.93 8.44 -15.69
CA THR A 198 -13.96 7.23 -14.88
C THR A 198 -13.19 6.08 -15.53
N ILE A 199 -13.32 5.88 -16.85
CA ILE A 199 -12.57 4.87 -17.59
C ILE A 199 -11.07 5.17 -17.58
N VAL A 200 -10.69 6.43 -17.86
CA VAL A 200 -9.28 6.85 -17.85
C VAL A 200 -8.66 6.69 -16.46
N MET A 201 -9.36 7.12 -15.42
CA MET A 201 -8.93 6.94 -14.02
C MET A 201 -8.74 5.46 -13.69
N SER A 202 -9.74 4.60 -13.97
CA SER A 202 -9.67 3.17 -13.70
C SER A 202 -8.52 2.52 -14.46
N PHE A 203 -8.29 2.89 -15.72
CA PHE A 203 -7.18 2.39 -16.54
C PHE A 203 -5.82 2.73 -15.95
N ILE A 204 -5.61 3.97 -15.52
CA ILE A 204 -4.36 4.39 -14.87
C ILE A 204 -4.14 3.62 -13.57
N LEU A 205 -5.20 3.47 -12.77
CA LEU A 205 -5.11 2.79 -11.47
C LEU A 205 -4.84 1.28 -11.61
N THR A 206 -5.37 0.62 -12.65
CA THR A 206 -5.07 -0.80 -12.91
C THR A 206 -3.60 -1.01 -13.31
N ILE A 207 -3.04 -0.13 -14.13
CA ILE A 207 -1.61 -0.17 -14.45
C ILE A 207 -0.78 0.02 -13.17
N LEU A 208 -1.14 0.99 -12.32
CA LEU A 208 -0.45 1.21 -11.05
C LEU A 208 -0.58 0.03 -10.09
N SER A 209 -1.71 -0.69 -10.08
CA SER A 209 -1.89 -1.94 -9.34
C SER A 209 -0.83 -2.98 -9.71
N GLU A 210 -0.65 -3.22 -11.01
CA GLU A 210 0.35 -4.19 -11.51
C GLU A 210 1.80 -3.74 -11.25
N VAL A 211 2.06 -2.45 -11.43
CA VAL A 211 3.37 -1.85 -11.11
C VAL A 211 3.67 -2.00 -9.61
N GLY A 212 2.68 -1.82 -8.74
CA GLY A 212 2.81 -1.98 -7.30
C GLY A 212 3.32 -3.36 -6.90
N ASP A 213 2.65 -4.42 -7.37
CA ASP A 213 3.09 -5.80 -7.11
C ASP A 213 4.53 -6.06 -7.64
N LEU A 214 4.88 -5.51 -8.80
CA LEU A 214 6.24 -5.65 -9.34
C LEU A 214 7.28 -4.92 -8.49
N VAL A 215 6.99 -3.69 -8.04
CA VAL A 215 7.89 -2.91 -7.18
C VAL A 215 8.12 -3.62 -5.85
N PHE A 216 7.06 -4.06 -5.18
CA PHE A 216 7.19 -4.81 -3.92
C PHE A 216 7.90 -6.15 -4.10
N SER A 217 7.67 -6.83 -5.22
CA SER A 217 8.42 -8.03 -5.59
C SER A 217 9.91 -7.72 -5.81
N SER A 218 10.24 -6.61 -6.49
CA SER A 218 11.62 -6.16 -6.69
C SER A 218 12.33 -5.86 -5.37
N ILE A 219 11.67 -5.14 -4.46
CA ILE A 219 12.21 -4.85 -3.11
C ILE A 219 12.54 -6.16 -2.38
N LYS A 220 11.63 -7.13 -2.38
CA LYS A 220 11.88 -8.45 -1.76
C LYS A 220 13.11 -9.14 -2.35
N ARG A 221 13.25 -9.16 -3.68
CA ARG A 221 14.40 -9.79 -4.35
C ARG A 221 15.71 -9.05 -4.07
N TYR A 222 15.68 -7.72 -4.03
CA TYR A 222 16.86 -6.92 -3.66
C TYR A 222 17.42 -7.32 -2.29
N PHE A 223 16.57 -7.63 -1.32
CA PHE A 223 16.98 -8.11 0.01
C PHE A 223 17.09 -9.65 0.11
N GLY A 224 17.04 -10.38 -1.00
CA GLY A 224 17.18 -11.85 -1.04
C GLY A 224 16.02 -12.60 -0.38
N LYS A 225 14.86 -11.94 -0.18
CA LYS A 225 13.67 -12.52 0.46
C LYS A 225 12.57 -12.81 -0.59
N LYS A 226 11.66 -13.71 -0.24
CA LYS A 226 10.48 -14.01 -1.06
C LYS A 226 9.23 -13.32 -0.53
N ASP A 227 9.06 -13.31 0.76
CA ASP A 227 7.94 -12.70 1.48
C ASP A 227 8.51 -11.70 2.51
N TYR A 228 7.75 -10.66 2.85
CA TYR A 228 8.19 -9.65 3.82
C TYR A 228 8.27 -10.22 5.23
N SER A 229 7.31 -11.06 5.61
CA SER A 229 7.25 -11.74 6.91
C SER A 229 6.41 -13.01 6.83
N ASN A 230 6.31 -13.73 7.95
CA ASN A 230 5.40 -14.87 8.10
C ASN A 230 4.22 -14.54 9.04
N LEU A 231 3.82 -13.26 9.10
CA LEU A 231 2.79 -12.78 10.03
C LEU A 231 1.43 -13.43 9.75
N ILE A 232 1.06 -13.57 8.48
CA ILE A 232 -0.19 -14.21 8.08
C ILE A 232 0.13 -15.64 7.65
N PRO A 233 -0.30 -16.68 8.43
CA PRO A 233 0.05 -18.06 8.14
C PRO A 233 -0.31 -18.47 6.71
N GLY A 234 0.73 -18.79 5.91
CA GLY A 234 0.59 -19.19 4.52
C GLY A 234 0.32 -18.09 3.50
N HIS A 235 0.31 -16.81 3.93
CA HIS A 235 0.10 -15.63 3.07
C HIS A 235 1.23 -14.61 3.09
N GLY A 236 2.27 -14.82 3.89
CA GLY A 236 3.36 -13.85 4.01
C GLY A 236 3.04 -12.70 4.96
N GLY A 237 3.53 -11.51 4.66
CA GLY A 237 3.34 -10.30 5.43
C GLY A 237 2.08 -9.50 5.07
N ILE A 238 1.90 -8.40 5.78
CA ILE A 238 0.87 -7.40 5.46
C ILE A 238 1.17 -6.74 4.11
N LEU A 239 2.43 -6.39 3.85
CA LEU A 239 2.82 -5.77 2.59
C LEU A 239 2.63 -6.70 1.39
N ASP A 240 2.74 -8.03 1.58
CA ASP A 240 2.42 -9.01 0.53
C ASP A 240 0.92 -9.03 0.16
N ARG A 241 0.07 -8.33 0.90
CA ARG A 241 -1.39 -8.21 0.67
C ARG A 241 -1.83 -6.82 0.25
N PHE A 242 -1.02 -5.81 0.53
CA PHE A 242 -1.33 -4.41 0.24
C PHE A 242 -0.47 -3.81 -0.88
N ASP A 243 0.44 -4.58 -1.48
CA ASP A 243 1.36 -4.14 -2.53
C ASP A 243 0.65 -3.40 -3.69
N SER A 244 -0.32 -4.01 -4.32
CA SER A 244 -1.15 -3.40 -5.37
C SER A 244 -2.02 -2.26 -4.81
N VAL A 245 -2.65 -2.45 -3.64
CA VAL A 245 -3.54 -1.47 -3.00
C VAL A 245 -2.81 -0.17 -2.69
N ILE A 246 -1.56 -0.24 -2.21
CA ILE A 246 -0.71 0.91 -1.91
C ILE A 246 -0.49 1.77 -3.16
N PHE A 247 -0.18 1.17 -4.29
CA PHE A 247 0.04 1.92 -5.52
C PHE A 247 -1.24 2.49 -6.12
N VAL A 248 -2.35 1.75 -6.04
CA VAL A 248 -3.67 2.25 -6.42
C VAL A 248 -4.05 3.48 -5.57
N SER A 249 -3.80 3.43 -4.26
CA SER A 249 -4.11 4.56 -3.38
C SER A 249 -3.25 5.79 -3.68
N LEU A 250 -1.95 5.62 -3.95
CA LEU A 250 -1.08 6.72 -4.36
C LEU A 250 -1.51 7.32 -5.71
N GLY A 251 -1.87 6.48 -6.67
CA GLY A 251 -2.40 6.94 -7.96
C GLY A 251 -3.71 7.70 -7.81
N LEU A 252 -4.61 7.21 -6.97
CA LEU A 252 -5.87 7.90 -6.69
C LEU A 252 -5.63 9.25 -6.00
N MET A 253 -4.71 9.32 -5.03
CA MET A 253 -4.30 10.58 -4.42
C MET A 253 -3.82 11.60 -5.45
N LEU A 254 -2.96 11.16 -6.37
CA LEU A 254 -2.44 12.03 -7.43
C LEU A 254 -3.56 12.54 -8.34
N ILE A 255 -4.46 11.66 -8.78
CA ILE A 255 -5.59 12.02 -9.62
C ILE A 255 -6.50 13.03 -8.92
N MET A 256 -6.81 12.84 -7.64
CA MET A 256 -7.64 13.77 -6.87
C MET A 256 -7.02 15.14 -6.61
N ILE A 257 -5.70 15.25 -6.68
CA ILE A 257 -5.00 16.55 -6.56
C ILE A 257 -5.01 17.30 -7.91
N LEU A 258 -5.00 16.54 -9.03
CA LEU A 258 -4.90 17.11 -10.37
C LEU A 258 -6.27 17.48 -10.97
N PHE A 259 -7.34 16.88 -10.51
CA PHE A 259 -8.72 17.07 -10.96
C PHE A 259 -9.66 17.45 -9.82
#